data_c0a9166c3ccb027a86cf0fd13db3da4c
#
_entry.id   c0a9166c3ccb027a86cf0fd13db3da4c
#
_cell.length_a   1.000
_cell.length_b   1.000
_cell.length_c   1.000
_cell.angle_alpha   90.00
_cell.angle_beta   90.00
_cell.angle_gamma   90.00
#
_symmetry.space_group_name_H-M   'P 1'
#
loop_
_entity.id
_entity.type
_entity.pdbx_description
1 polymer ?
#
loop_
_entity_poly.entity_id
_entity_poly.type
_entity_poly.pdbx_seq_one_letter_code
_entity_poly.pdbx_strand_id
1 'polypeptide(L)'
;DLEAKVTILGEGPRGHLTRILMNRFQLDQESLPQAYELGCKEVLEFPEGTVQEGEVWLTAGWPLAMDAFGGSFIYSMGGDRMCIGLLVALDHKDPSLDVHYLLQKLKNHPKIREKLGKGKVVKYGAKTVTIGGWNSIPQLYAPGAMIVGDSASFLNASRLKGIHLAMKSGMLAAETAMEALVKDDASTEVLAGFKQRVDDSWIREEMEPAKNFHAGFANHGFLG
;
A
#
# COMPACT_ATOMS: atom_id res chain seq x y z
N ASP A 1 -22.32 15.06 -16.45
CA ASP A 1 -21.19 14.30 -17.00
C ASP A 1 -19.95 15.19 -16.97
N LEU A 2 -18.78 14.59 -16.73
CA LEU A 2 -17.50 15.25 -16.82
C LEU A 2 -16.75 14.68 -18.02
N GLU A 3 -16.23 15.55 -18.89
CA GLU A 3 -15.41 15.20 -20.03
C GLU A 3 -13.98 15.70 -19.81
N ALA A 4 -12.99 14.84 -20.11
CA ALA A 4 -11.58 15.20 -20.02
C ALA A 4 -10.79 14.51 -21.14
N LYS A 5 -9.75 15.17 -21.65
CA LYS A 5 -8.84 14.58 -22.65
C LYS A 5 -7.98 13.47 -22.03
N VAL A 6 -7.58 13.64 -20.77
CA VAL A 6 -6.79 12.66 -20.00
C VAL A 6 -7.40 12.49 -18.61
N THR A 7 -7.58 11.24 -18.19
CA THR A 7 -8.07 10.87 -16.86
C THR A 7 -6.94 10.17 -16.09
N ILE A 8 -6.66 10.62 -14.86
CA ILE A 8 -5.67 9.99 -13.98
C ILE A 8 -6.42 9.28 -12.84
N LEU A 9 -6.26 7.96 -12.72
CA LEU A 9 -6.92 7.12 -11.72
C LEU A 9 -6.01 6.88 -10.53
N GLY A 10 -6.37 7.45 -9.39
CA GLY A 10 -5.67 7.31 -8.10
C GLY A 10 -6.62 6.85 -6.98
N GLU A 11 -7.43 5.84 -7.24
CA GLU A 11 -8.52 5.37 -6.36
C GLU A 11 -8.05 4.47 -5.21
N GLY A 12 -6.76 4.16 -5.17
CA GLY A 12 -6.19 3.22 -4.20
C GLY A 12 -6.20 1.76 -4.67
N PRO A 13 -5.91 0.79 -3.78
CA PRO A 13 -5.52 -0.57 -4.14
C PRO A 13 -6.60 -1.37 -4.88
N ARG A 14 -7.88 -1.01 -4.74
CA ARG A 14 -9.00 -1.68 -5.42
C ARG A 14 -10.00 -0.68 -5.98
N GLY A 15 -9.49 0.31 -6.72
CA GLY A 15 -10.28 1.32 -7.38
C GLY A 15 -11.31 0.71 -8.32
N HIS A 16 -12.53 1.26 -8.31
CA HIS A 16 -13.63 0.73 -9.12
C HIS A 16 -13.42 1.00 -10.61
N LEU A 17 -13.12 2.25 -10.96
CA LEU A 17 -12.86 2.65 -12.35
C LEU A 17 -11.55 2.06 -12.86
N THR A 18 -10.52 2.00 -12.02
CA THR A 18 -9.24 1.35 -12.35
C THR A 18 -9.46 -0.10 -12.78
N ARG A 19 -10.26 -0.87 -12.05
CA ARG A 19 -10.58 -2.27 -12.41
C ARG A 19 -11.34 -2.39 -13.72
N ILE A 20 -12.28 -1.48 -13.98
CA ILE A 20 -13.00 -1.44 -15.25
C ILE A 20 -12.02 -1.15 -16.39
N LEU A 21 -11.13 -0.17 -16.22
CA LEU A 21 -10.10 0.17 -17.20
C LEU A 21 -9.17 -1.01 -17.48
N MET A 22 -8.63 -1.62 -16.41
CA MET A 22 -7.74 -2.78 -16.50
C MET A 22 -8.39 -3.94 -17.25
N ASN A 23 -9.63 -4.28 -16.92
CA ASN A 23 -10.36 -5.34 -17.62
C ASN A 23 -10.67 -5.02 -19.09
N ARG A 24 -11.04 -3.75 -19.38
CA ARG A 24 -11.36 -3.31 -20.75
C ARG A 24 -10.17 -3.36 -21.69
N PHE A 25 -8.98 -2.96 -21.19
CA PHE A 25 -7.77 -2.85 -21.98
C PHE A 25 -6.74 -3.95 -21.67
N GLN A 26 -7.11 -4.91 -20.81
CA GLN A 26 -6.26 -6.05 -20.43
C GLN A 26 -4.88 -5.64 -19.92
N LEU A 27 -4.84 -4.61 -19.06
CA LEU A 27 -3.59 -3.95 -18.65
C LEU A 27 -2.73 -4.78 -17.69
N ASP A 28 -3.25 -5.86 -17.12
CA ASP A 28 -2.59 -6.74 -16.15
C ASP A 28 -2.12 -8.08 -16.71
N GLN A 29 -2.24 -8.31 -18.03
CA GLN A 29 -1.89 -9.60 -18.66
C GLN A 29 -0.41 -9.96 -18.54
N GLU A 30 0.48 -8.98 -18.56
CA GLU A 30 1.93 -9.18 -18.50
C GLU A 30 2.49 -9.04 -17.08
N SER A 31 1.66 -8.67 -16.11
CA SER A 31 2.07 -8.53 -14.71
C SER A 31 1.74 -9.77 -13.88
N LEU A 32 2.47 -9.97 -12.79
CA LEU A 32 2.10 -10.99 -11.81
C LEU A 32 0.79 -10.59 -11.10
N PRO A 33 -0.01 -11.57 -10.64
CA PRO A 33 -1.20 -11.29 -9.86
C PRO A 33 -0.90 -10.39 -8.67
N GLN A 34 -1.77 -9.41 -8.43
CA GLN A 34 -1.63 -8.49 -7.31
C GLN A 34 -1.91 -9.19 -5.98
N ALA A 35 -1.05 -8.99 -5.03
CA ALA A 35 -1.25 -9.37 -3.64
C ALA A 35 -1.66 -8.16 -2.78
N TYR A 36 -2.47 -8.41 -1.75
CA TYR A 36 -3.02 -7.36 -0.90
C TYR A 36 -2.83 -7.69 0.58
N GLU A 37 -2.64 -6.67 1.40
CA GLU A 37 -2.77 -6.74 2.86
C GLU A 37 -3.98 -5.94 3.33
N LEU A 38 -4.65 -6.44 4.35
CA LEU A 38 -5.63 -5.69 5.13
C LEU A 38 -4.98 -5.22 6.42
N GLY A 39 -4.97 -3.91 6.63
CA GLY A 39 -4.50 -3.28 7.86
C GLY A 39 -5.66 -2.72 8.68
N CYS A 40 -5.71 -3.07 9.97
CA CYS A 40 -6.53 -2.40 10.97
C CYS A 40 -5.66 -1.59 11.90
N LYS A 41 -6.08 -0.38 12.25
CA LYS A 41 -5.33 0.48 13.16
C LYS A 41 -6.24 1.25 14.12
N GLU A 42 -5.67 1.58 15.28
CA GLU A 42 -6.28 2.43 16.29
C GLU A 42 -5.34 3.55 16.71
N VAL A 43 -5.89 4.71 17.00
CA VAL A 43 -5.19 5.81 17.66
C VAL A 43 -5.64 5.87 19.10
N LEU A 44 -4.68 5.86 20.02
CA LEU A 44 -4.90 5.96 21.45
C LEU A 44 -4.38 7.31 21.96
N GLU A 45 -5.14 7.92 22.85
CA GLU A 45 -4.77 9.14 23.57
C GLU A 45 -4.42 8.78 25.02
N PHE A 46 -3.37 9.38 25.55
CA PHE A 46 -2.79 9.11 26.86
C PHE A 46 -2.81 10.36 27.74
N PRO A 47 -2.66 10.21 29.07
CA PRO A 47 -2.40 11.33 29.95
C PRO A 47 -1.15 12.11 29.52
N GLU A 48 -1.19 13.44 29.76
CA GLU A 48 -0.11 14.36 29.39
C GLU A 48 1.26 13.89 29.92
N GLY A 49 2.29 13.97 29.06
CA GLY A 49 3.66 13.60 29.37
C GLY A 49 3.94 12.09 29.46
N THR A 50 2.97 11.24 29.06
CA THR A 50 3.13 9.78 29.16
C THR A 50 3.81 9.17 27.95
N VAL A 51 3.65 9.78 26.77
CA VAL A 51 4.14 9.22 25.51
C VAL A 51 5.52 9.76 25.18
N GLN A 52 6.47 8.86 24.95
CA GLN A 52 7.81 9.23 24.49
C GLN A 52 7.75 9.55 22.99
N GLU A 53 8.16 10.76 22.61
CA GLU A 53 8.25 11.15 21.20
C GLU A 53 9.29 10.33 20.42
N GLY A 54 8.98 10.07 19.15
CA GLY A 54 9.87 9.33 18.24
C GLY A 54 9.92 7.82 18.48
N GLU A 55 9.15 7.30 19.43
CA GLU A 55 9.11 5.87 19.70
C GLU A 55 8.39 5.12 18.58
N VAL A 56 9.04 4.07 18.04
CA VAL A 56 8.50 3.19 17.00
C VAL A 56 8.83 1.73 17.32
N TRP A 57 7.82 0.88 17.31
CA TRP A 57 7.94 -0.56 17.43
C TRP A 57 7.39 -1.22 16.16
N LEU A 58 8.14 -2.16 15.61
CA LEU A 58 7.68 -3.05 14.55
C LEU A 58 7.75 -4.48 15.10
N THR A 59 6.70 -5.26 14.86
CA THR A 59 6.65 -6.66 15.31
C THR A 59 6.23 -7.58 14.17
N ALA A 60 6.64 -8.84 14.24
CA ALA A 60 6.24 -9.92 13.35
C ALA A 60 5.87 -11.16 14.18
N GLY A 61 5.18 -12.13 13.56
CA GLY A 61 4.71 -13.34 14.21
C GLY A 61 3.46 -13.11 15.05
N TRP A 62 3.43 -13.63 16.27
CA TRP A 62 2.22 -13.60 17.12
C TRP A 62 1.56 -12.21 17.14
N PRO A 63 0.21 -12.12 16.97
CA PRO A 63 -0.82 -13.19 17.01
C PRO A 63 -1.05 -13.91 15.67
N LEU A 64 -0.25 -13.63 14.62
CA LEU A 64 -0.30 -14.32 13.36
C LEU A 64 0.34 -15.70 13.46
N ALA A 65 -0.18 -16.65 12.69
CA ALA A 65 0.48 -17.92 12.45
C ALA A 65 1.75 -17.72 11.59
N MET A 66 2.67 -18.68 11.64
CA MET A 66 3.96 -18.58 10.93
C MET A 66 3.84 -18.59 9.40
N ASP A 67 2.70 -19.01 8.88
CA ASP A 67 2.37 -19.07 7.46
C ASP A 67 1.49 -17.88 6.98
N ALA A 68 1.18 -16.93 7.87
CA ALA A 68 0.47 -15.72 7.53
C ALA A 68 1.46 -14.54 7.45
N PHE A 69 1.64 -13.99 6.26
CA PHE A 69 2.43 -12.78 6.08
C PHE A 69 1.75 -11.58 6.74
N GLY A 70 2.52 -10.80 7.49
CA GLY A 70 2.02 -9.62 8.15
C GLY A 70 2.83 -9.24 9.39
N GLY A 71 2.36 -8.24 10.09
CA GLY A 71 3.03 -7.73 11.27
C GLY A 71 2.30 -6.56 11.88
N SER A 72 2.85 -6.03 12.97
CA SER A 72 2.26 -4.88 13.62
C SER A 72 3.24 -3.72 13.74
N PHE A 73 2.67 -2.54 13.91
CA PHE A 73 3.41 -1.33 14.22
C PHE A 73 2.79 -0.61 15.40
N ILE A 74 3.63 0.05 16.20
CA ILE A 74 3.22 1.00 17.24
C ILE A 74 4.15 2.19 17.10
N TYR A 75 3.60 3.40 17.04
CA TYR A 75 4.42 4.62 16.99
C TYR A 75 3.75 5.80 17.68
N SER A 76 4.59 6.69 18.23
CA SER A 76 4.14 7.97 18.78
C SER A 76 3.72 8.92 17.66
N MET A 77 2.64 9.68 17.88
CA MET A 77 2.09 10.66 16.92
C MET A 77 2.29 12.11 17.37
N GLY A 78 2.98 12.33 18.48
CA GLY A 78 3.00 13.61 19.18
C GLY A 78 1.72 13.90 19.97
N GLY A 79 1.74 14.89 20.87
CA GLY A 79 0.60 15.30 21.66
C GLY A 79 -0.04 14.16 22.48
N ASP A 80 0.81 13.34 23.13
CA ASP A 80 0.39 12.20 23.94
C ASP A 80 -0.52 11.19 23.22
N ARG A 81 -0.26 10.96 21.93
CA ARG A 81 -0.97 9.96 21.13
C ARG A 81 -0.04 8.90 20.56
N MET A 82 -0.53 7.69 20.53
CA MET A 82 0.11 6.55 19.85
C MET A 82 -0.84 5.90 18.84
N CYS A 83 -0.27 5.41 17.76
CA CYS A 83 -0.99 4.57 16.80
C CYS A 83 -0.50 3.13 16.95
N ILE A 84 -1.43 2.18 17.02
CA ILE A 84 -1.16 0.75 16.85
C ILE A 84 -1.91 0.23 15.64
N GLY A 85 -1.29 -0.64 14.87
CA GLY A 85 -1.94 -1.34 13.76
C GLY A 85 -1.38 -2.73 13.55
N LEU A 86 -2.19 -3.56 12.92
CA LEU A 86 -1.84 -4.90 12.46
C LEU A 86 -2.22 -5.03 10.99
N LEU A 87 -1.30 -5.53 10.17
CA LEU A 87 -1.52 -5.84 8.77
C LEU A 87 -1.42 -7.35 8.56
N VAL A 88 -2.26 -7.87 7.68
CA VAL A 88 -2.26 -9.30 7.31
C VAL A 88 -2.49 -9.41 5.81
N ALA A 89 -1.63 -10.16 5.13
CA ALA A 89 -1.82 -10.50 3.72
C ALA A 89 -3.09 -11.32 3.51
N LEU A 90 -3.83 -11.03 2.44
CA LEU A 90 -5.13 -11.65 2.16
C LEU A 90 -5.02 -12.99 1.43
N ASP A 91 -3.81 -13.47 1.17
CA ASP A 91 -3.51 -14.81 0.63
C ASP A 91 -3.27 -15.87 1.71
N HIS A 92 -3.59 -15.54 2.99
CA HIS A 92 -3.55 -16.51 4.09
C HIS A 92 -4.53 -17.69 3.87
N LYS A 93 -4.19 -18.84 4.47
CA LYS A 93 -4.94 -20.09 4.26
C LYS A 93 -6.23 -20.21 5.07
N ASP A 94 -6.33 -19.46 6.18
CA ASP A 94 -7.49 -19.50 7.08
C ASP A 94 -8.55 -18.46 6.66
N PRO A 95 -9.67 -18.86 6.05
CA PRO A 95 -10.71 -17.93 5.61
C PRO A 95 -11.50 -17.31 6.78
N SER A 96 -11.34 -17.82 7.99
CA SER A 96 -12.00 -17.29 9.20
C SER A 96 -11.16 -16.22 9.93
N LEU A 97 -9.96 -15.90 9.42
CA LEU A 97 -9.07 -14.93 10.03
C LEU A 97 -9.69 -13.53 10.05
N ASP A 98 -9.88 -12.99 11.24
CA ASP A 98 -10.38 -11.63 11.48
C ASP A 98 -9.25 -10.73 11.96
N VAL A 99 -8.83 -9.81 11.10
CA VAL A 99 -7.71 -8.89 11.38
C VAL A 99 -8.00 -7.96 12.56
N HIS A 100 -9.26 -7.53 12.74
CA HIS A 100 -9.64 -6.71 13.88
C HIS A 100 -9.55 -7.50 15.19
N TYR A 101 -10.04 -8.73 15.21
CA TYR A 101 -9.89 -9.62 16.37
C TYR A 101 -8.42 -9.86 16.72
N LEU A 102 -7.58 -10.08 15.72
CA LEU A 102 -6.14 -10.26 15.91
C LEU A 102 -5.47 -9.00 16.46
N LEU A 103 -5.90 -7.80 16.03
CA LEU A 103 -5.42 -6.55 16.62
C LEU A 103 -5.79 -6.46 18.11
N GLN A 104 -7.02 -6.83 18.50
CA GLN A 104 -7.40 -6.88 19.91
C GLN A 104 -6.60 -7.93 20.69
N LYS A 105 -6.34 -9.07 20.08
CA LYS A 105 -5.48 -10.11 20.67
C LYS A 105 -4.04 -9.61 20.86
N LEU A 106 -3.48 -8.91 19.86
CA LEU A 106 -2.16 -8.28 19.95
C LEU A 106 -2.05 -7.30 21.14
N LYS A 107 -3.07 -6.48 21.37
CA LYS A 107 -3.10 -5.53 22.49
C LYS A 107 -3.07 -6.22 23.85
N ASN A 108 -3.42 -7.50 23.94
CA ASN A 108 -3.33 -8.31 25.16
C ASN A 108 -1.94 -8.93 25.40
N HIS A 109 -1.00 -8.81 24.46
CA HIS A 109 0.39 -9.24 24.70
C HIS A 109 0.98 -8.48 25.89
N PRO A 110 1.62 -9.13 26.88
CA PRO A 110 2.06 -8.48 28.12
C PRO A 110 2.80 -7.16 27.93
N LYS A 111 3.82 -7.13 27.08
CA LYS A 111 4.60 -5.91 26.79
C LYS A 111 3.80 -4.81 26.10
N ILE A 112 2.91 -5.19 25.18
CA ILE A 112 2.07 -4.24 24.45
C ILE A 112 0.98 -3.69 25.39
N ARG A 113 0.39 -4.55 26.20
CA ARG A 113 -0.61 -4.16 27.21
C ARG A 113 -0.01 -3.21 28.25
N GLU A 114 1.20 -3.46 28.73
CA GLU A 114 1.93 -2.55 29.61
C GLU A 114 2.09 -1.18 28.96
N LYS A 115 2.50 -1.15 27.69
CA LYS A 115 2.69 0.08 26.90
C LYS A 115 1.39 0.84 26.66
N LEU A 116 0.33 0.16 26.28
CA LEU A 116 -0.93 0.76 25.84
C LEU A 116 -2.01 0.85 26.94
N GLY A 117 -1.79 0.26 28.11
CA GLY A 117 -2.85 0.05 29.12
C GLY A 117 -3.48 1.32 29.69
N LYS A 118 -2.82 2.48 29.58
CA LYS A 118 -3.38 3.79 30.00
C LYS A 118 -4.02 4.57 28.86
N GLY A 119 -3.90 4.09 27.63
CA GLY A 119 -4.41 4.75 26.44
C GLY A 119 -5.91 4.51 26.23
N LYS A 120 -6.63 5.55 25.81
CA LYS A 120 -8.02 5.48 25.39
C LYS A 120 -8.11 5.54 23.86
N VAL A 121 -8.77 4.58 23.24
CA VAL A 121 -8.99 4.60 21.79
C VAL A 121 -9.87 5.79 21.40
N VAL A 122 -9.36 6.68 20.55
CA VAL A 122 -10.06 7.88 20.07
C VAL A 122 -10.39 7.82 18.59
N LYS A 123 -9.67 7.01 17.80
CA LYS A 123 -9.95 6.76 16.37
C LYS A 123 -9.58 5.33 16.00
N TYR A 124 -10.25 4.79 15.02
CA TYR A 124 -9.92 3.50 14.40
C TYR A 124 -10.20 3.54 12.90
N GLY A 125 -9.63 2.61 12.16
CA GLY A 125 -9.89 2.44 10.73
C GLY A 125 -9.20 1.21 10.18
N ALA A 126 -9.67 0.78 9.02
CA ALA A 126 -9.06 -0.30 8.25
C ALA A 126 -8.87 0.13 6.80
N LYS A 127 -7.81 -0.37 6.18
CA LYS A 127 -7.50 -0.11 4.77
C LYS A 127 -6.73 -1.29 4.19
N THR A 128 -7.06 -1.62 2.96
CA THR A 128 -6.26 -2.53 2.15
C THR A 128 -5.11 -1.76 1.50
N VAL A 129 -3.95 -2.40 1.36
CA VAL A 129 -2.78 -1.91 0.61
C VAL A 129 -2.31 -2.99 -0.36
N THR A 130 -1.59 -2.59 -1.40
CA THR A 130 -0.97 -3.52 -2.37
C THR A 130 0.39 -3.96 -1.86
N ILE A 131 0.74 -5.24 -2.03
CA ILE A 131 2.05 -5.79 -1.63
C ILE A 131 2.71 -6.65 -2.72
N GLY A 132 2.13 -6.72 -3.92
CA GLY A 132 2.68 -7.49 -5.04
C GLY A 132 4.03 -6.98 -5.58
N GLY A 133 4.39 -5.74 -5.28
CA GLY A 133 5.66 -5.14 -5.66
C GLY A 133 5.77 -4.81 -7.14
N TRP A 134 7.02 -4.65 -7.60
CA TRP A 134 7.35 -4.20 -8.96
C TRP A 134 6.75 -5.08 -10.07
N ASN A 135 6.79 -6.40 -9.91
CA ASN A 135 6.29 -7.33 -10.91
C ASN A 135 4.76 -7.38 -11.04
N SER A 136 4.03 -6.79 -10.09
CA SER A 136 2.55 -6.69 -10.11
C SER A 136 2.06 -5.32 -10.58
N ILE A 137 2.96 -4.44 -11.05
CA ILE A 137 2.59 -3.18 -11.68
C ILE A 137 1.96 -3.49 -13.04
N PRO A 138 0.70 -3.09 -13.30
CA PRO A 138 0.06 -3.28 -14.59
C PRO A 138 0.64 -2.33 -15.64
N GLN A 139 0.24 -2.46 -16.90
CA GLN A 139 0.43 -1.38 -17.85
C GLN A 139 -0.24 -0.11 -17.30
N LEU A 140 0.55 0.97 -17.16
CA LEU A 140 0.18 2.17 -16.42
C LEU A 140 -0.75 3.11 -17.17
N TYR A 141 -1.06 2.82 -18.43
CA TYR A 141 -1.77 3.72 -19.34
C TYR A 141 -2.67 2.97 -20.32
N ALA A 142 -3.70 3.65 -20.77
CA ALA A 142 -4.59 3.26 -21.87
C ALA A 142 -4.99 4.55 -22.64
N PRO A 143 -5.63 4.46 -23.81
CA PRO A 143 -6.07 5.67 -24.52
C PRO A 143 -6.88 6.59 -23.60
N GLY A 144 -6.41 7.82 -23.42
CA GLY A 144 -7.03 8.84 -22.57
C GLY A 144 -6.94 8.61 -21.06
N ALA A 145 -6.19 7.62 -20.56
CA ALA A 145 -6.14 7.33 -19.12
C ALA A 145 -4.77 6.84 -18.63
N MET A 146 -4.44 7.18 -17.38
CA MET A 146 -3.27 6.68 -16.63
C MET A 146 -3.64 6.26 -15.22
N ILE A 147 -2.87 5.31 -14.64
CA ILE A 147 -3.10 4.74 -13.31
C ILE A 147 -1.90 5.09 -12.42
N VAL A 148 -2.15 5.62 -11.20
CA VAL A 148 -1.12 6.10 -10.28
C VAL A 148 -1.29 5.56 -8.85
N GLY A 149 -0.26 5.67 -8.04
CA GLY A 149 -0.29 5.32 -6.62
C GLY A 149 -0.59 3.84 -6.38
N ASP A 150 -1.31 3.55 -5.30
CA ASP A 150 -1.67 2.17 -4.95
C ASP A 150 -2.57 1.49 -5.99
N SER A 151 -3.30 2.27 -6.81
CA SER A 151 -4.06 1.73 -7.94
C SER A 151 -3.16 1.02 -8.96
N ALA A 152 -1.90 1.46 -9.06
CA ALA A 152 -0.86 0.91 -9.92
C ALA A 152 0.18 0.07 -9.16
N SER A 153 -0.06 -0.29 -7.90
CA SER A 153 0.88 -1.06 -7.06
C SER A 153 2.15 -0.30 -6.61
N PHE A 154 2.14 1.04 -6.60
CA PHE A 154 3.30 1.82 -6.15
C PHE A 154 3.42 1.85 -4.62
N LEU A 155 3.76 0.69 -4.04
CA LEU A 155 4.07 0.51 -2.63
C LEU A 155 5.27 -0.43 -2.48
N ASN A 156 6.28 0.01 -1.73
CA ASN A 156 7.41 -0.84 -1.36
C ASN A 156 7.06 -1.65 -0.11
N ALA A 157 6.68 -2.92 -0.30
CA ALA A 157 6.27 -3.81 0.78
C ALA A 157 7.41 -4.09 1.78
N SER A 158 8.67 -4.16 1.33
CA SER A 158 9.82 -4.42 2.21
C SER A 158 10.10 -3.27 3.19
N ARG A 159 9.74 -2.04 2.82
CA ARG A 159 9.88 -0.84 3.65
C ARG A 159 8.58 -0.39 4.31
N LEU A 160 7.45 -0.98 3.94
CA LEU A 160 6.10 -0.58 4.35
C LEU A 160 5.82 0.89 4.00
N LYS A 161 6.27 1.35 2.85
CA LYS A 161 6.19 2.74 2.41
C LYS A 161 5.65 2.85 0.99
N GLY A 162 4.62 3.68 0.80
CA GLY A 162 3.99 3.93 -0.50
C GLY A 162 3.70 5.40 -0.81
N ILE A 163 3.61 6.28 0.22
CA ILE A 163 3.16 7.67 0.02
C ILE A 163 4.05 8.42 -0.97
N HIS A 164 5.38 8.35 -0.81
CA HIS A 164 6.34 9.02 -1.71
C HIS A 164 6.30 8.45 -3.13
N LEU A 165 6.11 7.13 -3.28
CA LEU A 165 5.96 6.47 -4.59
C LEU A 165 4.66 6.92 -5.27
N ALA A 166 3.55 6.97 -4.52
CA ALA A 166 2.27 7.47 -5.03
C ALA A 166 2.37 8.93 -5.48
N MET A 167 3.00 9.79 -4.68
CA MET A 167 3.25 11.20 -5.02
C MET A 167 4.11 11.32 -6.30
N LYS A 168 5.22 10.59 -6.37
CA LYS A 168 6.11 10.63 -7.55
C LYS A 168 5.40 10.14 -8.80
N SER A 169 4.65 9.04 -8.72
CA SER A 169 3.87 8.54 -9.87
C SER A 169 2.84 9.57 -10.35
N GLY A 170 2.18 10.27 -9.42
CA GLY A 170 1.26 11.37 -9.75
C GLY A 170 1.95 12.52 -10.46
N MET A 171 3.15 12.92 -10.03
CA MET A 171 3.95 13.97 -10.69
C MET A 171 4.30 13.56 -12.13
N LEU A 172 4.80 12.34 -12.33
CA LEU A 172 5.17 11.84 -13.66
C LEU A 172 3.96 11.70 -14.59
N ALA A 173 2.80 11.28 -14.04
CA ALA A 173 1.56 11.25 -14.80
C ALA A 173 1.11 12.66 -15.21
N ALA A 174 1.24 13.66 -14.33
CA ALA A 174 0.92 15.05 -14.65
C ALA A 174 1.81 15.61 -15.77
N GLU A 175 3.12 15.33 -15.73
CA GLU A 175 4.06 15.71 -16.81
C GLU A 175 3.64 15.09 -18.15
N THR A 176 3.27 13.79 -18.14
CA THR A 176 2.81 13.10 -19.36
C THR A 176 1.47 13.65 -19.86
N ALA A 177 0.53 13.94 -18.96
CA ALA A 177 -0.75 14.55 -19.31
C ALA A 177 -0.56 15.93 -19.94
N MET A 178 0.34 16.75 -19.43
CA MET A 178 0.68 18.05 -20.02
C MET A 178 1.23 17.90 -21.44
N GLU A 179 2.11 16.94 -21.68
CA GLU A 179 2.63 16.63 -23.01
C GLU A 179 1.51 16.23 -23.97
N ALA A 180 0.60 15.34 -23.54
CA ALA A 180 -0.56 14.91 -24.31
C ALA A 180 -1.49 16.08 -24.67
N LEU A 181 -1.72 17.00 -23.72
CA LEU A 181 -2.54 18.19 -23.94
C LEU A 181 -1.90 19.16 -24.92
N VAL A 182 -0.58 19.37 -24.87
CA VAL A 182 0.15 20.22 -25.81
C VAL A 182 0.12 19.65 -27.23
N LYS A 183 0.23 18.33 -27.36
CA LYS A 183 0.15 17.62 -28.64
C LYS A 183 -1.28 17.45 -29.16
N ASP A 184 -2.28 17.77 -28.35
CA ASP A 184 -3.70 17.45 -28.58
C ASP A 184 -3.91 15.95 -28.90
N ASP A 185 -3.11 15.08 -28.29
CA ASP A 185 -3.06 13.65 -28.54
C ASP A 185 -2.92 12.88 -27.21
N ALA A 186 -3.96 12.14 -26.82
CA ALA A 186 -3.99 11.26 -25.65
C ALA A 186 -4.01 9.76 -26.04
N SER A 187 -3.40 9.45 -27.18
CA SER A 187 -3.23 8.06 -27.65
C SER A 187 -2.33 7.23 -26.71
N THR A 188 -2.37 5.93 -26.91
CA THR A 188 -1.49 4.98 -26.22
C THR A 188 -0.01 5.31 -26.44
N GLU A 189 0.34 5.75 -27.65
CA GLU A 189 1.71 6.09 -28.05
C GLU A 189 2.27 7.26 -27.25
N VAL A 190 1.48 8.31 -27.04
CA VAL A 190 1.89 9.47 -26.26
C VAL A 190 1.91 9.14 -24.78
N LEU A 191 0.87 8.46 -24.27
CA LEU A 191 0.76 8.12 -22.84
C LEU A 191 1.74 7.03 -22.40
N ALA A 192 2.35 6.25 -23.32
CA ALA A 192 3.46 5.34 -23.04
C ALA A 192 4.67 6.07 -22.41
N GLY A 193 4.83 7.37 -22.67
CA GLY A 193 5.83 8.21 -22.02
C GLY A 193 5.75 8.20 -20.49
N PHE A 194 4.57 7.92 -19.92
CA PHE A 194 4.44 7.78 -18.47
C PHE A 194 5.22 6.56 -17.93
N LYS A 195 5.08 5.40 -18.59
CA LYS A 195 5.86 4.20 -18.19
C LYS A 195 7.36 4.45 -18.30
N GLN A 196 7.80 5.08 -19.38
CA GLN A 196 9.21 5.41 -19.57
C GLN A 196 9.73 6.32 -18.44
N ARG A 197 8.97 7.38 -18.08
CA ARG A 197 9.32 8.26 -16.95
C ARG A 197 9.41 7.51 -15.62
N VAL A 198 8.50 6.56 -15.37
CA VAL A 198 8.54 5.71 -14.17
C VAL A 198 9.81 4.86 -14.17
N ASP A 199 10.16 4.22 -15.29
CA ASP A 199 11.34 3.36 -15.41
C ASP A 199 12.66 4.14 -15.27
N ASP A 200 12.69 5.38 -15.72
CA ASP A 200 13.87 6.26 -15.64
C ASP A 200 13.97 6.99 -14.28
N SER A 201 12.97 6.81 -13.40
CA SER A 201 12.93 7.47 -12.10
C SER A 201 13.44 6.57 -10.97
N TRP A 202 13.72 7.19 -9.82
CA TRP A 202 14.06 6.47 -8.59
C TRP A 202 12.95 5.52 -8.07
N ILE A 203 11.73 5.56 -8.61
CA ILE A 203 10.68 4.56 -8.32
C ILE A 203 11.19 3.16 -8.64
N ARG A 204 11.78 2.98 -9.83
CA ARG A 204 12.36 1.69 -10.25
C ARG A 204 13.53 1.29 -9.36
N GLU A 205 14.44 2.21 -9.09
CA GLU A 205 15.62 1.95 -8.24
C GLU A 205 15.22 1.48 -6.82
N GLU A 206 14.09 1.97 -6.31
CA GLU A 206 13.60 1.57 -5.00
C GLU A 206 12.79 0.28 -5.03
N MET A 207 11.91 0.09 -6.02
CA MET A 207 10.94 -1.02 -6.01
C MET A 207 11.50 -2.30 -6.63
N GLU A 208 12.32 -2.22 -7.68
CA GLU A 208 12.81 -3.40 -8.40
C GLU A 208 13.67 -4.33 -7.54
N PRO A 209 14.58 -3.85 -6.65
CA PRO A 209 15.30 -4.73 -5.74
C PRO A 209 14.42 -5.49 -4.76
N ALA A 210 13.25 -4.95 -4.41
CA ALA A 210 12.29 -5.56 -3.49
C ALA A 210 11.18 -6.38 -4.19
N LYS A 211 11.26 -6.61 -5.49
CA LYS A 211 10.20 -7.22 -6.31
C LYS A 211 9.76 -8.62 -5.88
N ASN A 212 10.63 -9.37 -5.22
CA ASN A 212 10.37 -10.74 -4.77
C ASN A 212 10.06 -10.83 -3.26
N PHE A 213 9.96 -9.72 -2.54
CA PHE A 213 9.84 -9.71 -1.09
C PHE A 213 8.64 -10.52 -0.59
N HIS A 214 7.44 -10.23 -1.12
CA HIS A 214 6.23 -10.98 -0.75
C HIS A 214 6.28 -12.43 -1.26
N ALA A 215 6.73 -12.65 -2.50
CA ALA A 215 6.82 -13.99 -3.08
C ALA A 215 7.81 -14.88 -2.33
N GLY A 216 8.91 -14.33 -1.82
CA GLY A 216 9.86 -15.05 -0.95
C GLY A 216 9.17 -15.59 0.29
N PHE A 217 8.44 -14.74 1.00
CA PHE A 217 7.68 -15.17 2.18
C PHE A 217 6.58 -16.18 1.84
N ALA A 218 5.81 -15.97 0.77
CA ALA A 218 4.71 -16.87 0.38
C ALA A 218 5.21 -18.30 0.11
N ASN A 219 6.45 -18.45 -0.39
CA ASN A 219 7.05 -19.75 -0.69
C ASN A 219 7.77 -20.40 0.51
N HIS A 220 8.37 -19.62 1.41
CA HIS A 220 9.29 -20.11 2.44
C HIS A 220 8.96 -19.61 3.85
N GLY A 221 7.91 -18.83 4.04
CA GLY A 221 7.56 -18.19 5.31
C GLY A 221 8.67 -17.28 5.82
N PHE A 222 8.87 -17.22 7.13
CA PHE A 222 9.93 -16.40 7.74
C PHE A 222 11.38 -16.87 7.45
N LEU A 223 11.56 -17.96 6.74
CA LEU A 223 12.86 -18.48 6.35
C LEU A 223 13.24 -18.15 4.89
N GLY A 224 12.35 -17.48 4.16
CA GLY A 224 12.52 -17.10 2.75
C GLY A 224 13.12 -15.74 2.50
#